data_b190d99ea6015ee20fdb8812ba2f1814
#
_entry.id   b190d99ea6015ee20fdb8812ba2f1814
#
_cell.length_a   1.000
_cell.length_b   1.000
_cell.length_c   1.000
_cell.angle_alpha   90.00
_cell.angle_beta   90.00
_cell.angle_gamma   90.00
#
_symmetry.space_group_name_H-M   'P 1'
#
loop_
_entity.id
_entity.type
_entity.pdbx_description
1 polymer ?
#
loop_
_entity_poly.entity_id
_entity_poly.type
_entity_poly.pdbx_seq_one_letter_code
_entity_poly.pdbx_strand_id
1 'polypeptide(L)'
;MKKVVLITAAGLAAVIGFALLWIKQDMNRQLHSPLELEKEEVLIIEPGMSLSAVSHKLVALGWLEQPYYLIYEGRRQHKAKAIKVGEYAVEPGTTPLQLLHKLISGKVIQYPLTIPEGMTARQIIDLVRNHPPLVRTLPDDEMQAVMAALGHPGQNAEGRFFPDTRPEPRRCRRTPSWQSG
;
A
#
# COMPACT_ATOMS: atom_id res chain seq x y z
N MET A 1 31.03 51.26 0.37
CA MET A 1 29.72 50.58 0.58
C MET A 1 29.47 49.41 -0.39
N LYS A 2 29.62 49.60 -1.72
CA LYS A 2 29.34 48.51 -2.71
C LYS A 2 30.16 47.22 -2.52
N LYS A 3 31.46 47.33 -2.16
CA LYS A 3 32.34 46.16 -1.93
C LYS A 3 31.94 45.34 -0.69
N VAL A 4 31.50 45.98 0.38
CA VAL A 4 31.05 45.30 1.60
C VAL A 4 29.77 44.52 1.35
N VAL A 5 28.81 45.13 0.63
CA VAL A 5 27.56 44.48 0.23
C VAL A 5 27.83 43.25 -0.66
N LEU A 6 28.82 43.34 -1.56
CA LEU A 6 29.16 42.22 -2.43
C LEU A 6 29.78 41.04 -1.67
N ILE A 7 30.65 41.35 -0.68
CA ILE A 7 31.28 40.31 0.17
C ILE A 7 30.24 39.62 1.05
N THR A 8 29.32 40.39 1.65
CA THR A 8 28.25 39.80 2.49
C THR A 8 27.28 38.98 1.67
N ALA A 9 26.92 39.39 0.44
CA ALA A 9 26.06 38.63 -0.48
C ALA A 9 26.78 37.33 -0.91
N ALA A 10 28.07 37.37 -1.22
CA ALA A 10 28.83 36.16 -1.56
C ALA A 10 28.94 35.19 -0.38
N GLY A 11 29.14 35.69 0.85
CA GLY A 11 29.16 34.88 2.06
C GLY A 11 27.83 34.21 2.32
N LEU A 12 26.70 34.93 2.17
CA LEU A 12 25.37 34.40 2.33
C LEU A 12 25.06 33.32 1.26
N ALA A 13 25.44 33.56 0.02
CA ALA A 13 25.27 32.59 -1.06
C ALA A 13 26.05 31.28 -0.80
N ALA A 14 27.28 31.39 -0.28
CA ALA A 14 28.12 30.25 0.09
C ALA A 14 27.48 29.42 1.22
N VAL A 15 26.96 30.07 2.27
CA VAL A 15 26.28 29.42 3.37
C VAL A 15 24.99 28.68 2.89
N ILE A 16 24.20 29.35 2.05
CA ILE A 16 22.98 28.74 1.45
C ILE A 16 23.38 27.55 0.59
N GLY A 17 24.40 27.69 -0.26
CA GLY A 17 24.89 26.59 -1.11
C GLY A 17 25.37 25.38 -0.29
N PHE A 18 26.13 25.63 0.78
CA PHE A 18 26.56 24.57 1.69
C PHE A 18 25.40 23.90 2.39
N ALA A 19 24.41 24.64 2.89
CA ALA A 19 23.21 24.10 3.53
C ALA A 19 22.39 23.22 2.56
N LEU A 20 22.23 23.67 1.32
CA LEU A 20 21.53 22.88 0.30
C LEU A 20 22.26 21.58 -0.06
N LEU A 21 23.57 21.62 -0.16
CA LEU A 21 24.39 20.42 -0.39
C LEU A 21 24.29 19.44 0.79
N TRP A 22 24.35 19.97 2.01
CA TRP A 22 24.22 19.16 3.22
C TRP A 22 22.84 18.48 3.31
N ILE A 23 21.75 19.23 3.09
CA ILE A 23 20.39 18.69 3.07
C ILE A 23 20.24 17.60 1.99
N LYS A 24 20.79 17.85 0.79
CA LYS A 24 20.74 16.87 -0.29
C LYS A 24 21.48 15.58 0.06
N GLN A 25 22.62 15.70 0.70
CA GLN A 25 23.42 14.54 1.12
C GLN A 25 22.73 13.76 2.23
N ASP A 26 22.17 14.45 3.23
CA ASP A 26 21.40 13.82 4.31
C ASP A 26 20.15 13.11 3.77
N MET A 27 19.38 13.75 2.91
CA MET A 27 18.24 13.16 2.24
C MET A 27 18.63 11.89 1.46
N ASN A 28 19.73 11.95 0.70
CA ASN A 28 20.21 10.79 -0.06
C ASN A 28 20.63 9.65 0.87
N ARG A 29 21.28 9.97 1.97
CA ARG A 29 21.65 8.99 3.00
C ARG A 29 20.42 8.32 3.58
N GLN A 30 19.45 9.07 4.07
CA GLN A 30 18.24 8.52 4.70
C GLN A 30 17.36 7.72 3.74
N LEU A 31 17.23 8.11 2.47
CA LEU A 31 16.47 7.37 1.48
C LEU A 31 17.09 6.02 1.07
N HIS A 32 18.41 5.89 1.24
CA HIS A 32 19.15 4.67 0.89
C HIS A 32 19.63 3.87 2.11
N SER A 33 19.48 4.41 3.32
CA SER A 33 19.73 3.66 4.55
C SER A 33 18.62 2.62 4.77
N PRO A 34 18.93 1.42 5.25
CA PRO A 34 17.92 0.44 5.61
C PRO A 34 16.93 0.99 6.64
N LEU A 35 15.67 0.58 6.54
CA LEU A 35 14.68 0.82 7.57
C LEU A 35 15.09 0.07 8.86
N GLU A 36 14.75 0.63 10.01
CA GLU A 36 15.04 0.02 11.32
C GLU A 36 14.08 -1.13 11.60
N LEU A 37 14.36 -2.28 11.01
CA LEU A 37 13.59 -3.52 11.13
C LEU A 37 14.50 -4.65 11.59
N GLU A 38 14.13 -5.32 12.68
CA GLU A 38 14.83 -6.50 13.16
C GLU A 38 14.37 -7.79 12.46
N LYS A 39 13.13 -7.82 12.00
CA LYS A 39 12.48 -8.96 11.34
C LYS A 39 11.55 -8.48 10.23
N GLU A 40 11.10 -9.40 9.42
CA GLU A 40 10.04 -9.12 8.45
C GLU A 40 8.76 -8.68 9.15
N GLU A 41 8.23 -7.53 8.72
CA GLU A 41 6.98 -6.97 9.25
C GLU A 41 6.00 -6.66 8.12
N VAL A 42 4.71 -6.62 8.47
CA VAL A 42 3.64 -6.36 7.51
C VAL A 42 3.17 -4.92 7.63
N LEU A 43 3.36 -4.14 6.58
CA LEU A 43 2.84 -2.78 6.46
C LEU A 43 1.46 -2.81 5.80
N ILE A 44 0.44 -2.38 6.52
CA ILE A 44 -0.94 -2.31 6.02
C ILE A 44 -1.22 -0.90 5.52
N ILE A 45 -1.59 -0.78 4.24
CA ILE A 45 -2.03 0.46 3.59
C ILE A 45 -3.54 0.42 3.40
N GLU A 46 -4.24 1.32 4.07
CA GLU A 46 -5.70 1.41 4.02
C GLU A 46 -6.19 2.29 2.85
N PRO A 47 -7.43 2.08 2.38
CA PRO A 47 -8.02 2.94 1.38
C PRO A 47 -8.03 4.41 1.82
N GLY A 48 -7.58 5.30 0.93
CA GLY A 48 -7.51 6.74 1.20
C GLY A 48 -6.25 7.22 1.90
N MET A 49 -5.32 6.33 2.30
CA MET A 49 -4.04 6.76 2.86
C MET A 49 -3.20 7.46 1.79
N SER A 50 -2.77 8.68 2.09
CA SER A 50 -1.82 9.43 1.27
C SER A 50 -0.38 9.01 1.58
N LEU A 51 0.57 9.34 0.67
CA LEU A 51 1.99 9.13 0.94
C LEU A 51 2.45 9.80 2.25
N SER A 52 1.91 10.97 2.56
CA SER A 52 2.19 11.67 3.82
C SER A 52 1.74 10.83 5.03
N ALA A 53 0.51 10.28 4.99
CA ALA A 53 0.00 9.43 6.06
C ALA A 53 0.85 8.16 6.23
N VAL A 54 1.25 7.54 5.12
CA VAL A 54 2.15 6.37 5.13
C VAL A 54 3.50 6.73 5.75
N SER A 55 4.13 7.84 5.33
CA SER A 55 5.42 8.27 5.87
C SER A 55 5.37 8.55 7.37
N HIS A 56 4.31 9.20 7.87
CA HIS A 56 4.11 9.39 9.30
C HIS A 56 3.86 8.08 10.05
N LYS A 57 3.17 7.13 9.43
CA LYS A 57 2.99 5.78 9.99
C LYS A 57 4.33 5.05 10.14
N LEU A 58 5.22 5.16 9.16
CA LEU A 58 6.58 4.57 9.24
C LEU A 58 7.39 5.18 10.38
N VAL A 59 7.28 6.50 10.61
CA VAL A 59 7.92 7.15 11.76
C VAL A 59 7.30 6.68 13.08
N ALA A 60 5.99 6.54 13.16
CA ALA A 60 5.30 6.06 14.36
C ALA A 60 5.66 4.60 14.69
N LEU A 61 6.01 3.79 13.69
CA LEU A 61 6.51 2.42 13.86
C LEU A 61 8.01 2.36 14.20
N GLY A 62 8.70 3.50 14.18
CA GLY A 62 10.15 3.57 14.41
C GLY A 62 11.01 3.11 13.22
N TRP A 63 10.41 2.89 12.04
CA TRP A 63 11.13 2.42 10.86
C TRP A 63 11.84 3.52 10.09
N LEU A 64 11.43 4.77 10.29
CA LEU A 64 11.94 5.94 9.60
C LEU A 64 12.13 7.08 10.61
N GLU A 65 13.26 7.76 10.58
CA GLU A 65 13.51 8.91 11.45
C GLU A 65 12.68 10.14 11.06
N GLN A 66 12.61 10.43 9.75
CA GLN A 66 12.01 11.65 9.20
C GLN A 66 11.05 11.36 8.06
N PRO A 67 9.80 11.87 8.10
CA PRO A 67 8.80 11.58 7.06
C PRO A 67 9.03 12.41 5.78
N TYR A 68 9.70 13.57 5.89
CA TYR A 68 9.73 14.59 4.85
C TYR A 68 10.46 14.17 3.59
N TYR A 69 11.56 13.41 3.72
CA TYR A 69 12.36 12.99 2.58
C TYR A 69 11.64 12.01 1.68
N LEU A 70 10.90 11.06 2.26
CA LEU A 70 10.08 10.11 1.50
C LEU A 70 8.90 10.81 0.80
N ILE A 71 8.26 11.78 1.48
CA ILE A 71 7.18 12.60 0.93
C ILE A 71 7.70 13.44 -0.25
N TYR A 72 8.85 14.08 -0.07
CA TYR A 72 9.49 14.90 -1.11
C TYR A 72 9.82 14.05 -2.35
N GLU A 73 10.46 12.90 -2.15
CA GLU A 73 10.85 12.01 -3.23
C GLU A 73 9.64 11.47 -4.01
N GLY A 74 8.60 11.05 -3.33
CA GLY A 74 7.38 10.61 -3.99
C GLY A 74 6.64 11.70 -4.76
N ARG A 75 6.70 12.95 -4.26
CA ARG A 75 6.15 14.12 -4.99
C ARG A 75 7.02 14.47 -6.21
N ARG A 76 8.35 14.45 -6.05
CA ARG A 76 9.30 14.70 -7.13
C ARG A 76 9.12 13.73 -8.30
N GLN A 77 8.84 12.47 -7.99
CA GLN A 77 8.57 11.43 -8.98
C GLN A 77 7.13 11.47 -9.54
N HIS A 78 6.28 12.40 -9.11
CA HIS A 78 4.85 12.45 -9.45
C HIS A 78 4.06 11.18 -9.09
N LYS A 79 4.57 10.38 -8.16
CA LYS A 79 4.02 9.06 -7.77
C LYS A 79 3.32 9.06 -6.40
N ALA A 80 3.21 10.21 -5.75
CA ALA A 80 2.60 10.32 -4.42
C ALA A 80 1.14 9.82 -4.36
N LYS A 81 0.42 9.83 -5.50
CA LYS A 81 -0.97 9.33 -5.62
C LYS A 81 -1.06 7.89 -6.16
N ALA A 82 0.06 7.28 -6.51
CA ALA A 82 0.10 5.96 -7.14
C ALA A 82 0.24 4.80 -6.14
N ILE A 83 0.19 5.10 -4.84
CA ILE A 83 0.26 4.08 -3.78
C ILE A 83 -0.98 3.20 -3.84
N LYS A 84 -0.75 1.89 -3.86
CA LYS A 84 -1.82 0.90 -3.89
C LYS A 84 -2.16 0.42 -2.49
N VAL A 85 -3.44 0.17 -2.26
CA VAL A 85 -3.97 -0.40 -1.02
C VAL A 85 -3.58 -1.86 -0.90
N GLY A 86 -3.29 -2.33 0.32
CA GLY A 86 -3.00 -3.73 0.59
C GLY A 86 -1.98 -3.93 1.70
N GLU A 87 -1.57 -5.16 1.87
CA GLU A 87 -0.57 -5.57 2.84
C GLU A 87 0.77 -5.83 2.15
N TYR A 88 1.82 -5.25 2.69
CA TYR A 88 3.16 -5.32 2.13
C TYR A 88 4.10 -5.95 3.14
N ALA A 89 4.72 -7.08 2.78
CA ALA A 89 5.82 -7.62 3.54
C ALA A 89 7.04 -6.71 3.38
N VAL A 90 7.61 -6.25 4.49
CA VAL A 90 8.80 -5.41 4.52
C VAL A 90 9.91 -6.19 5.21
N GLU A 91 10.93 -6.52 4.46
CA GLU A 91 12.06 -7.30 4.92
C GLU A 91 13.13 -6.41 5.57
N PRO A 92 13.90 -6.92 6.54
CA PRO A 92 15.08 -6.23 7.04
C PRO A 92 16.04 -5.87 5.90
N GLY A 93 16.64 -4.68 5.96
CA GLY A 93 17.50 -4.18 4.89
C GLY A 93 16.76 -3.46 3.75
N THR A 94 15.42 -3.46 3.75
CA THR A 94 14.64 -2.65 2.79
C THR A 94 14.88 -1.17 3.03
N THR A 95 15.19 -0.40 1.96
CA THR A 95 15.34 1.05 2.06
C THR A 95 14.00 1.78 1.87
N PRO A 96 13.84 3.03 2.39
CA PRO A 96 12.63 3.83 2.16
C PRO A 96 12.28 3.98 0.68
N LEU A 97 13.28 4.12 -0.19
CA LEU A 97 13.08 4.24 -1.63
C LEU A 97 12.57 2.93 -2.25
N GLN A 98 13.12 1.78 -1.83
CA GLN A 98 12.64 0.47 -2.27
C GLN A 98 11.22 0.21 -1.80
N LEU A 99 10.90 0.58 -0.54
CA LEU A 99 9.54 0.48 -0.02
C LEU A 99 8.57 1.36 -0.84
N LEU A 100 8.94 2.61 -1.16
CA LEU A 100 8.12 3.47 -2.01
C LEU A 100 7.84 2.81 -3.36
N HIS A 101 8.83 2.23 -4.01
CA HIS A 101 8.66 1.51 -5.28
C HIS A 101 7.77 0.28 -5.11
N LYS A 102 7.89 -0.46 -4.00
CA LYS A 102 7.03 -1.62 -3.67
C LYS A 102 5.57 -1.20 -3.53
N LEU A 103 5.29 -0.08 -2.83
CA LEU A 103 3.96 0.48 -2.66
C LEU A 103 3.33 0.93 -3.98
N ILE A 104 4.11 1.55 -4.88
CA ILE A 104 3.67 2.01 -6.20
C ILE A 104 3.42 0.83 -7.13
N SER A 105 4.29 -0.16 -7.14
CA SER A 105 4.12 -1.37 -7.98
C SER A 105 2.91 -2.20 -7.57
N GLY A 106 2.52 -2.13 -6.29
CA GLY A 106 1.41 -2.90 -5.73
C GLY A 106 1.76 -4.37 -5.53
N LYS A 107 3.02 -4.68 -5.24
CA LYS A 107 3.46 -6.04 -4.85
C LYS A 107 2.99 -6.35 -3.43
N VAL A 108 1.69 -6.53 -3.28
CA VAL A 108 1.02 -6.88 -2.03
C VAL A 108 1.17 -8.36 -1.72
N ILE A 109 1.04 -8.73 -0.44
CA ILE A 109 0.92 -10.12 -0.03
C ILE A 109 -0.36 -10.69 -0.64
N GLN A 110 -0.25 -11.80 -1.33
CA GLN A 110 -1.36 -12.49 -1.96
C GLN A 110 -1.71 -13.74 -1.15
N TYR A 111 -2.99 -13.93 -0.89
CA TYR A 111 -3.51 -15.10 -0.19
C TYR A 111 -4.29 -15.94 -1.20
N PRO A 112 -3.80 -17.13 -1.58
CA PRO A 112 -4.50 -17.96 -2.55
C PRO A 112 -5.82 -18.48 -1.96
N LEU A 113 -6.93 -18.20 -2.64
CA LEU A 113 -8.23 -18.82 -2.37
C LEU A 113 -8.54 -19.78 -3.50
N THR A 114 -8.54 -21.08 -3.21
CA THR A 114 -8.86 -22.11 -4.17
C THR A 114 -10.30 -22.59 -3.98
N ILE A 115 -11.11 -22.51 -5.01
CA ILE A 115 -12.47 -23.04 -5.06
C ILE A 115 -12.43 -24.35 -5.84
N PRO A 116 -12.52 -25.52 -5.17
CA PRO A 116 -12.56 -26.81 -5.86
C PRO A 116 -13.80 -26.97 -6.73
N GLU A 117 -13.70 -27.81 -7.76
CA GLU A 117 -14.85 -28.21 -8.56
C GLU A 117 -15.86 -29.02 -7.73
N GLY A 118 -17.15 -28.89 -8.07
CA GLY A 118 -18.22 -29.64 -7.42
C GLY A 118 -18.75 -29.03 -6.12
N MET A 119 -18.26 -27.87 -5.69
CA MET A 119 -18.84 -27.16 -4.55
C MET A 119 -20.17 -26.50 -4.92
N THR A 120 -21.14 -26.56 -4.00
CA THR A 120 -22.38 -25.78 -4.09
C THR A 120 -22.10 -24.29 -3.82
N ALA A 121 -22.99 -23.41 -4.31
CA ALA A 121 -22.88 -21.97 -4.07
C ALA A 121 -22.79 -21.63 -2.58
N ARG A 122 -23.51 -22.34 -1.71
CA ARG A 122 -23.45 -22.17 -0.25
C ARG A 122 -22.08 -22.50 0.31
N GLN A 123 -21.50 -23.63 -0.10
CA GLN A 123 -20.16 -24.04 0.33
C GLN A 123 -19.08 -23.04 -0.11
N ILE A 124 -19.22 -22.49 -1.32
CA ILE A 124 -18.30 -21.46 -1.82
C ILE A 124 -18.39 -20.20 -0.97
N ILE A 125 -19.60 -19.74 -0.64
CA ILE A 125 -19.78 -18.55 0.21
C ILE A 125 -19.23 -18.80 1.61
N ASP A 126 -19.44 -19.97 2.19
CA ASP A 126 -18.88 -20.33 3.49
C ASP A 126 -17.34 -20.41 3.45
N LEU A 127 -16.76 -20.93 2.37
CA LEU A 127 -15.33 -20.94 2.15
C LEU A 127 -14.77 -19.51 2.11
N VAL A 128 -15.38 -18.60 1.35
CA VAL A 128 -14.99 -17.18 1.27
C VAL A 128 -15.15 -16.50 2.62
N ARG A 129 -16.22 -16.74 3.33
CA ARG A 129 -16.49 -16.15 4.66
C ARG A 129 -15.47 -16.58 5.72
N ASN A 130 -15.05 -17.84 5.65
CA ASN A 130 -14.11 -18.41 6.63
C ASN A 130 -12.64 -18.22 6.23
N HIS A 131 -12.36 -17.61 5.08
CA HIS A 131 -10.99 -17.34 4.66
C HIS A 131 -10.41 -16.17 5.48
N PRO A 132 -9.39 -16.39 6.34
CA PRO A 132 -8.92 -15.42 7.33
C PRO A 132 -8.51 -14.05 6.75
N PRO A 133 -7.91 -13.98 5.55
CA PRO A 133 -7.48 -12.72 4.96
C PRO A 133 -8.62 -11.83 4.45
N LEU A 134 -9.82 -12.36 4.23
CA LEU A 134 -10.92 -11.61 3.64
C LEU A 134 -11.74 -10.88 4.70
N VAL A 135 -12.04 -9.61 4.46
CA VAL A 135 -12.97 -8.85 5.30
C VAL A 135 -14.39 -9.20 4.92
N ARG A 136 -15.20 -9.58 5.90
CA ARG A 136 -16.62 -9.90 5.70
C ARG A 136 -17.37 -8.63 5.31
N THR A 137 -17.82 -8.56 4.07
CA THR A 137 -18.64 -7.46 3.53
C THR A 137 -19.99 -7.94 3.02
N LEU A 138 -20.19 -9.27 2.93
CA LEU A 138 -21.43 -9.87 2.49
C LEU A 138 -22.44 -9.98 3.65
N PRO A 139 -23.76 -9.81 3.37
CA PRO A 139 -24.81 -10.00 4.36
C PRO A 139 -24.77 -11.43 4.94
N ASP A 140 -25.17 -11.57 6.21
CA ASP A 140 -24.81 -12.75 6.97
C ASP A 140 -25.54 -14.03 6.63
N ASP A 141 -26.80 -14.08 6.18
CA ASP A 141 -27.52 -15.35 6.25
C ASP A 141 -28.38 -15.79 5.06
N GLU A 142 -28.69 -14.93 4.12
CA GLU A 142 -29.56 -15.34 3.01
C GLU A 142 -28.84 -15.32 1.66
N MET A 143 -28.84 -16.45 0.97
CA MET A 143 -28.29 -16.55 -0.40
C MET A 143 -28.87 -15.48 -1.32
N GLN A 144 -30.15 -15.14 -1.16
CA GLN A 144 -30.80 -14.07 -1.92
C GLN A 144 -30.19 -12.68 -1.62
N ALA A 145 -29.86 -12.40 -0.36
CA ALA A 145 -29.21 -11.14 0.03
C ALA A 145 -27.80 -11.05 -0.54
N VAL A 146 -27.07 -12.16 -0.55
CA VAL A 146 -25.75 -12.25 -1.18
C VAL A 146 -25.86 -12.00 -2.69
N MET A 147 -26.80 -12.66 -3.38
CA MET A 147 -27.01 -12.47 -4.82
C MET A 147 -27.46 -11.04 -5.15
N ALA A 148 -28.30 -10.43 -4.31
CA ALA A 148 -28.68 -9.02 -4.46
C ALA A 148 -27.49 -8.07 -4.28
N ALA A 149 -26.63 -8.31 -3.29
CA ALA A 149 -25.39 -7.54 -3.06
C ALA A 149 -24.39 -7.66 -4.23
N LEU A 150 -24.43 -8.80 -4.94
CA LEU A 150 -23.65 -9.06 -6.15
C LEU A 150 -24.28 -8.48 -7.44
N GLY A 151 -25.42 -7.82 -7.34
CA GLY A 151 -26.11 -7.22 -8.49
C GLY A 151 -27.03 -8.19 -9.26
N HIS A 152 -27.32 -9.36 -8.71
CA HIS A 152 -28.16 -10.40 -9.32
C HIS A 152 -29.37 -10.77 -8.44
N PRO A 153 -30.26 -9.83 -8.06
CA PRO A 153 -31.38 -10.11 -7.19
C PRO A 153 -32.35 -11.12 -7.82
N GLY A 154 -32.82 -12.07 -7.01
CA GLY A 154 -33.78 -13.07 -7.43
C GLY A 154 -33.26 -14.19 -8.35
N GLN A 155 -31.96 -14.23 -8.63
CA GLN A 155 -31.36 -15.27 -9.46
C GLN A 155 -30.84 -16.43 -8.59
N ASN A 156 -30.89 -17.66 -9.16
CA ASN A 156 -30.29 -18.82 -8.50
C ASN A 156 -28.77 -18.69 -8.50
N ALA A 157 -28.16 -18.96 -7.36
CA ALA A 157 -26.69 -18.89 -7.17
C ALA A 157 -25.97 -20.11 -7.78
N GLU A 158 -26.66 -21.26 -7.90
CA GLU A 158 -26.03 -22.49 -8.41
C GLU A 158 -25.58 -22.36 -9.88
N GLY A 159 -24.38 -22.84 -10.16
CA GLY A 159 -23.76 -22.77 -11.48
C GLY A 159 -23.22 -21.41 -11.91
N ARG A 160 -23.24 -20.38 -11.01
CA ARG A 160 -22.73 -19.04 -11.31
C ARG A 160 -21.35 -18.76 -10.73
N PHE A 161 -20.88 -19.62 -9.86
CA PHE A 161 -19.53 -19.54 -9.30
C PHE A 161 -18.63 -20.52 -10.06
N PHE A 162 -17.61 -19.98 -10.71
CA PHE A 162 -16.66 -20.81 -11.44
C PHE A 162 -15.52 -21.24 -10.53
N PRO A 163 -15.10 -22.52 -10.58
CA PRO A 163 -13.91 -22.99 -9.88
C PRO A 163 -12.69 -22.27 -10.45
N ASP A 164 -11.97 -21.56 -9.60
CA ASP A 164 -10.75 -20.86 -9.98
C ASP A 164 -9.86 -20.66 -8.73
N THR A 165 -8.57 -20.54 -8.95
CA THR A 165 -7.61 -20.17 -7.89
C THR A 165 -7.13 -18.76 -8.18
N ARG A 166 -7.57 -17.80 -7.37
CA ARG A 166 -7.15 -16.40 -7.50
C ARG A 166 -6.38 -15.95 -6.27
N PRO A 167 -5.24 -15.28 -6.45
CA PRO A 167 -4.57 -14.59 -5.37
C PRO A 167 -5.34 -13.32 -5.04
N GLU A 168 -5.88 -13.23 -3.82
CA GLU A 168 -6.60 -12.06 -3.34
C GLU A 168 -5.76 -11.26 -2.33
N PRO A 169 -5.65 -9.93 -2.48
CA PRO A 169 -5.04 -9.09 -1.46
C PRO A 169 -5.98 -8.96 -0.25
N ARG A 170 -5.43 -8.98 0.95
CA ARG A 170 -6.19 -8.69 2.18
C ARG A 170 -6.91 -7.35 2.06
N ARG A 171 -8.18 -7.29 2.52
CA ARG A 171 -9.06 -6.11 2.46
C ARG A 171 -9.49 -5.66 1.06
N CYS A 172 -9.79 -6.58 0.17
CA CYS A 172 -10.48 -6.19 -1.06
C CYS A 172 -11.92 -5.76 -0.74
N ARG A 173 -12.21 -4.45 -0.75
CA ARG A 173 -13.57 -3.88 -0.72
C ARG A 173 -14.29 -4.00 -2.06
N ARG A 174 -13.69 -4.66 -3.04
CA ARG A 174 -14.33 -4.84 -4.34
C ARG A 174 -15.09 -6.15 -4.35
N THR A 175 -16.27 -6.10 -4.93
CA THR A 175 -16.97 -7.30 -5.39
C THR A 175 -15.98 -8.21 -6.11
N PRO A 176 -15.97 -9.49 -5.81
CA PRO A 176 -15.03 -10.42 -6.43
C PRO A 176 -15.10 -10.34 -7.96
N SER A 177 -13.94 -10.37 -8.62
CA SER A 177 -13.82 -10.20 -10.07
C SER A 177 -14.39 -11.32 -10.93
N TRP A 178 -14.97 -12.37 -10.31
CA TRP A 178 -15.69 -13.44 -10.97
C TRP A 178 -17.11 -13.04 -11.44
N GLN A 179 -17.49 -11.73 -11.33
CA GLN A 179 -18.76 -11.21 -11.87
C GLN A 179 -18.74 -10.90 -13.38
N SER A 180 -17.59 -10.98 -14.04
CA SER A 180 -17.46 -10.67 -15.46
C SER A 180 -17.14 -11.90 -16.30
N GLY A 181 -18.08 -12.77 -16.45
CA GLY A 181 -18.11 -13.87 -17.42
C GLY A 181 -19.43 -13.88 -18.16
#